data_12057c0a37eeeadf45a462c7b5fe014a
#
_entry.id   12057c0a37eeeadf45a462c7b5fe014a
#
_cell.length_a   1.000
_cell.length_b   1.000
_cell.length_c   1.000
_cell.angle_alpha   90.00
_cell.angle_beta   90.00
_cell.angle_gamma   90.00
#
_symmetry.space_group_name_H-M   'P 1'
#
loop_
_entity.id
_entity.type
_entity.pdbx_description
1 polymer ?
#
loop_
_entity_poly.entity_id
_entity_poly.type
_entity_poly.pdbx_seq_one_letter_code
_entity_poly.pdbx_strand_id
1 'polypeptide(L)'
;MDTAKASNQLRKCLVASKSHLVSADSSTISIMSRLTLLLSLLSLLLLAYLARGSRQLGTKLSKLQSSNNKNFKEIEQMLTAQARLTKRSEQLLYLPYIQGQNPDWKFEVSVTSHPARFDALAIALTALRTQTLQPQAINVFIAQADLAALPDSVKQLEKSGYIKIESCEDLGSGKKLIPALSKQDKLPIITIDDDLYFENDLFLHLMINHYLYPNAIIAARVHRLSVSESGDVLPFSQWHKHYDLGEGPSKDLMPTSGAGTLFPPKALHEDASNAALYTKFSHNTDDLWWYFQARRQGTLIRRLSGLDHLNFIDSTQEVGLWKNGNQDQNEVNLKALLAQYGNPVNF
;
A
#
# COMPACT_ATOMS: atom_id res chain seq x y z
N MET A 1 -3.58 -19.29 15.44
CA MET A 1 -4.04 -18.48 16.60
C MET A 1 -4.60 -17.19 16.05
N ASP A 2 -5.87 -16.94 16.25
CA ASP A 2 -6.61 -15.67 16.30
C ASP A 2 -7.93 -15.58 15.52
N THR A 3 -8.57 -16.71 15.23
CA THR A 3 -10.00 -16.69 14.85
C THR A 3 -10.90 -16.31 16.05
N ALA A 4 -10.41 -16.48 17.27
CA ALA A 4 -11.15 -16.15 18.50
C ALA A 4 -11.22 -14.63 18.80
N LYS A 5 -10.18 -13.85 18.44
CA LYS A 5 -10.18 -12.39 18.63
C LYS A 5 -11.09 -11.67 17.64
N ALA A 6 -11.08 -12.09 16.37
CA ALA A 6 -11.98 -11.56 15.35
C ALA A 6 -13.46 -11.84 15.70
N SER A 7 -13.76 -13.04 16.21
CA SER A 7 -15.11 -13.41 16.69
C SER A 7 -15.58 -12.56 17.88
N ASN A 8 -14.65 -12.18 18.79
CA ASN A 8 -15.00 -11.38 19.97
C ASN A 8 -15.20 -9.89 19.61
N GLN A 9 -14.47 -9.39 18.63
CA GLN A 9 -14.63 -8.02 18.13
C GLN A 9 -15.91 -7.84 17.32
N LEU A 10 -16.27 -8.84 16.50
CA LEU A 10 -17.57 -8.89 15.80
C LEU A 10 -18.76 -8.96 16.77
N ARG A 11 -18.65 -9.71 17.89
CA ARG A 11 -19.68 -9.71 18.94
C ARG A 11 -19.83 -8.34 19.62
N LYS A 12 -18.73 -7.61 19.87
CA LYS A 12 -18.79 -6.24 20.43
C LYS A 12 -19.40 -5.24 19.46
N CYS A 13 -19.12 -5.31 18.17
CA CYS A 13 -19.76 -4.46 17.16
C CYS A 13 -21.26 -4.76 17.00
N LEU A 14 -21.66 -6.03 17.05
CA LEU A 14 -23.07 -6.44 17.00
C LEU A 14 -23.90 -5.98 18.24
N VAL A 15 -23.25 -5.89 19.40
CA VAL A 15 -23.90 -5.40 20.62
C VAL A 15 -24.02 -3.86 20.63
N ALA A 16 -22.98 -3.17 20.11
CA ALA A 16 -23.00 -1.69 20.01
C ALA A 16 -24.04 -1.18 18.98
N SER A 17 -24.30 -1.92 17.90
CA SER A 17 -25.30 -1.52 16.90
C SER A 17 -26.75 -1.61 17.40
N LYS A 18 -27.02 -2.35 18.47
CA LYS A 18 -28.36 -2.43 19.07
C LYS A 18 -28.76 -1.20 19.89
N SER A 19 -27.84 -0.36 20.33
CA SER A 19 -28.12 0.80 21.21
C SER A 19 -28.39 2.12 20.48
N HIS A 20 -28.20 2.22 19.16
CA HIS A 20 -28.40 3.46 18.37
C HIS A 20 -29.60 3.43 17.39
N LEU A 21 -30.48 2.42 17.48
CA LEU A 21 -31.63 2.24 16.58
C LEU A 21 -32.96 2.69 17.21
N VAL A 22 -32.99 3.91 17.75
CA VAL A 22 -34.28 4.48 18.23
C VAL A 22 -34.52 5.81 17.54
N SER A 23 -35.02 5.82 16.33
CA SER A 23 -35.96 6.80 15.73
C SER A 23 -36.07 6.73 14.20
N ALA A 24 -36.36 5.57 13.63
CA ALA A 24 -36.76 5.47 12.22
C ALA A 24 -37.89 4.46 12.10
N ASP A 25 -38.79 4.68 11.14
CA ASP A 25 -39.97 3.92 10.90
C ASP A 25 -39.69 2.39 10.91
N SER A 26 -40.39 1.67 11.78
CA SER A 26 -40.08 0.28 12.19
C SER A 26 -40.08 -0.75 11.05
N SER A 27 -40.72 -0.45 9.91
CA SER A 27 -40.79 -1.34 8.75
C SER A 27 -39.54 -1.29 7.86
N THR A 28 -38.98 -0.11 7.62
CA THR A 28 -37.77 0.08 6.79
C THR A 28 -36.50 -0.37 7.52
N ILE A 29 -36.44 -0.15 8.82
CA ILE A 29 -35.32 -0.63 9.67
C ILE A 29 -35.30 -2.17 9.72
N SER A 30 -36.44 -2.82 9.79
CA SER A 30 -36.57 -4.27 9.80
C SER A 30 -36.08 -4.91 8.48
N ILE A 31 -36.34 -4.30 7.33
CA ILE A 31 -35.88 -4.79 6.03
C ILE A 31 -34.37 -4.59 5.85
N MET A 32 -33.86 -3.41 6.17
CA MET A 32 -32.40 -3.11 6.09
C MET A 32 -31.58 -3.98 7.06
N SER A 33 -32.05 -4.19 8.29
CA SER A 33 -31.37 -5.06 9.25
C SER A 33 -31.39 -6.53 8.84
N ARG A 34 -32.46 -7.01 8.21
CA ARG A 34 -32.58 -8.38 7.65
C ARG A 34 -31.68 -8.54 6.42
N LEU A 35 -31.56 -7.51 5.56
CA LEU A 35 -30.66 -7.55 4.39
C LEU A 35 -29.19 -7.55 4.80
N THR A 36 -28.81 -6.73 5.77
CA THR A 36 -27.45 -6.72 6.33
C THR A 36 -27.10 -8.02 7.06
N LEU A 37 -28.06 -8.62 7.76
CA LEU A 37 -27.87 -9.93 8.40
C LEU A 37 -27.73 -11.04 7.34
N LEU A 38 -28.50 -11.01 6.28
CA LEU A 38 -28.43 -11.96 5.16
C LEU A 38 -27.10 -11.82 4.39
N LEU A 39 -26.65 -10.61 4.12
CA LEU A 39 -25.36 -10.36 3.45
C LEU A 39 -24.17 -10.77 4.32
N SER A 40 -24.23 -10.55 5.64
CA SER A 40 -23.20 -11.00 6.57
C SER A 40 -23.19 -12.53 6.74
N LEU A 41 -24.35 -13.19 6.73
CA LEU A 41 -24.46 -14.64 6.72
C LEU A 41 -23.94 -15.24 5.41
N LEU A 42 -24.27 -14.65 4.26
CA LEU A 42 -23.76 -15.08 2.96
C LEU A 42 -22.23 -14.91 2.86
N SER A 43 -21.68 -13.82 3.38
CA SER A 43 -20.22 -13.61 3.40
C SER A 43 -19.53 -14.59 4.35
N LEU A 44 -20.11 -14.90 5.52
CA LEU A 44 -19.58 -15.91 6.44
C LEU A 44 -19.66 -17.33 5.85
N LEU A 45 -20.72 -17.66 5.13
CA LEU A 45 -20.84 -18.94 4.42
C LEU A 45 -19.85 -19.04 3.27
N LEU A 46 -19.63 -17.96 2.53
CA LEU A 46 -18.61 -17.88 1.48
C LEU A 46 -17.18 -18.04 2.06
N LEU A 47 -16.89 -17.37 3.16
CA LEU A 47 -15.62 -17.51 3.87
C LEU A 47 -15.40 -18.93 4.42
N ALA A 48 -16.44 -19.54 4.99
CA ALA A 48 -16.39 -20.92 5.47
C ALA A 48 -16.22 -21.93 4.31
N TYR A 49 -16.86 -21.69 3.18
CA TYR A 49 -16.72 -22.50 1.96
C TYR A 49 -15.29 -22.38 1.39
N LEU A 50 -14.77 -21.15 1.29
CA LEU A 50 -13.40 -20.89 0.82
C LEU A 50 -12.33 -21.47 1.77
N ALA A 51 -12.52 -21.37 3.09
CA ALA A 51 -11.64 -21.97 4.10
C ALA A 51 -11.67 -23.51 4.05
N ARG A 52 -12.83 -24.11 3.78
CA ARG A 52 -12.97 -25.56 3.63
C ARG A 52 -12.29 -26.05 2.33
N GLY A 53 -12.44 -25.31 1.23
CA GLY A 53 -11.76 -25.57 -0.04
C GLY A 53 -10.23 -25.51 0.11
N SER A 54 -9.72 -24.52 0.81
CA SER A 54 -8.29 -24.36 1.11
C SER A 54 -7.72 -25.54 1.91
N ARG A 55 -8.44 -26.02 2.93
CA ARG A 55 -8.02 -27.21 3.72
C ARG A 55 -8.05 -28.51 2.90
N GLN A 56 -9.03 -28.70 2.04
CA GLN A 56 -9.10 -29.87 1.16
C GLN A 56 -8.00 -29.87 0.10
N LEU A 57 -7.64 -28.69 -0.45
CA LEU A 57 -6.51 -28.52 -1.36
C LEU A 57 -5.17 -28.82 -0.64
N GLY A 58 -4.99 -28.36 0.58
CA GLY A 58 -3.80 -28.63 1.39
C GLY A 58 -3.57 -30.14 1.64
N THR A 59 -4.65 -30.88 1.91
CA THR A 59 -4.57 -32.36 2.11
C THR A 59 -4.30 -33.12 0.78
N LYS A 60 -4.79 -32.63 -0.34
CA LYS A 60 -4.43 -33.20 -1.66
C LYS A 60 -2.98 -32.89 -2.05
N LEU A 61 -2.50 -31.69 -1.66
CA LEU A 61 -1.13 -31.23 -1.91
C LEU A 61 -0.09 -32.17 -1.26
N SER A 62 -0.31 -32.55 0.01
CA SER A 62 0.59 -33.44 0.73
C SER A 62 0.72 -34.83 0.06
N LYS A 63 -0.30 -35.27 -0.63
CA LYS A 63 -0.30 -36.53 -1.39
C LYS A 63 0.34 -36.42 -2.77
N LEU A 64 0.34 -35.22 -3.40
CA LEU A 64 0.94 -34.97 -4.70
C LEU A 64 2.42 -34.58 -4.63
N GLN A 65 2.92 -34.22 -3.42
CA GLN A 65 4.31 -33.83 -3.20
C GLN A 65 5.34 -34.89 -3.61
N SER A 66 4.91 -36.13 -3.70
CA SER A 66 5.77 -37.27 -4.02
C SER A 66 5.96 -37.52 -5.53
N SER A 67 5.26 -36.86 -6.44
CA SER A 67 5.25 -37.28 -7.84
C SER A 67 5.59 -36.24 -8.92
N ASN A 68 5.59 -34.90 -8.65
CA ASN A 68 5.89 -33.98 -9.76
C ASN A 68 6.18 -32.51 -9.33
N ASN A 69 7.45 -32.10 -9.28
CA ASN A 69 7.91 -30.76 -8.86
C ASN A 69 7.34 -29.59 -9.70
N LYS A 70 6.96 -29.80 -10.94
CA LYS A 70 6.40 -28.74 -11.79
C LYS A 70 4.96 -28.40 -11.39
N ASN A 71 4.14 -29.43 -11.25
CA ASN A 71 2.73 -29.29 -10.85
C ASN A 71 2.62 -28.74 -9.42
N PHE A 72 3.59 -29.04 -8.56
CA PHE A 72 3.65 -28.51 -7.20
C PHE A 72 3.79 -26.99 -7.19
N LYS A 73 4.70 -26.46 -8.02
CA LYS A 73 4.92 -25.01 -8.11
C LYS A 73 3.69 -24.24 -8.63
N GLU A 74 2.99 -24.82 -9.60
CA GLU A 74 1.74 -24.22 -10.11
C GLU A 74 0.64 -24.22 -9.04
N ILE A 75 0.50 -25.31 -8.29
CA ILE A 75 -0.48 -25.40 -7.21
C ILE A 75 -0.14 -24.44 -6.07
N GLU A 76 1.13 -24.29 -5.70
CA GLU A 76 1.60 -23.33 -4.71
C GLU A 76 1.28 -21.89 -5.13
N GLN A 77 1.47 -21.56 -6.41
CA GLN A 77 1.08 -20.25 -6.95
C GLN A 77 -0.43 -20.03 -6.88
N MET A 78 -1.23 -21.03 -7.22
CA MET A 78 -2.68 -20.95 -7.14
C MET A 78 -3.17 -20.78 -5.69
N LEU A 79 -2.58 -21.52 -4.75
CA LEU A 79 -2.91 -21.37 -3.31
C LEU A 79 -2.52 -20.00 -2.76
N THR A 80 -1.38 -19.48 -3.18
CA THR A 80 -0.92 -18.14 -2.81
C THR A 80 -1.88 -17.08 -3.37
N ALA A 81 -2.28 -17.20 -4.64
CA ALA A 81 -3.27 -16.31 -5.24
C ALA A 81 -4.63 -16.38 -4.52
N GLN A 82 -5.10 -17.59 -4.21
CA GLN A 82 -6.33 -17.79 -3.44
C GLN A 82 -6.25 -17.15 -2.05
N ALA A 83 -5.14 -17.31 -1.33
CA ALA A 83 -4.94 -16.69 -0.02
C ALA A 83 -4.97 -15.15 -0.09
N ARG A 84 -4.36 -14.57 -1.13
CA ARG A 84 -4.40 -13.12 -1.38
C ARG A 84 -5.84 -12.64 -1.60
N LEU A 85 -6.60 -13.30 -2.45
CA LEU A 85 -8.00 -12.96 -2.71
C LEU A 85 -8.85 -13.05 -1.44
N THR A 86 -8.64 -14.08 -0.62
CA THR A 86 -9.33 -14.22 0.67
C THR A 86 -9.04 -13.03 1.59
N LYS A 87 -7.76 -12.64 1.70
CA LYS A 87 -7.35 -11.50 2.53
C LYS A 87 -7.93 -10.17 2.04
N ARG A 88 -7.99 -9.96 0.73
CA ARG A 88 -8.65 -8.79 0.15
C ARG A 88 -10.14 -8.76 0.49
N SER A 89 -10.83 -9.89 0.30
CA SER A 89 -12.25 -10.00 0.61
C SER A 89 -12.58 -9.75 2.09
N GLU A 90 -11.72 -10.20 3.02
CA GLU A 90 -11.87 -9.92 4.45
C GLU A 90 -11.90 -8.42 4.76
N GLN A 91 -11.10 -7.62 4.07
CA GLN A 91 -11.07 -6.16 4.28
C GLN A 91 -12.37 -5.48 3.79
N LEU A 92 -12.99 -5.99 2.73
CA LEU A 92 -14.25 -5.46 2.21
C LEU A 92 -15.43 -5.65 3.18
N LEU A 93 -15.31 -6.53 4.17
CA LEU A 93 -16.34 -6.70 5.21
C LEU A 93 -16.58 -5.43 6.05
N TYR A 94 -15.59 -4.52 6.11
CA TYR A 94 -15.73 -3.24 6.80
C TYR A 94 -16.43 -2.16 5.95
N LEU A 95 -16.54 -2.36 4.63
CA LEU A 95 -17.04 -1.35 3.71
C LEU A 95 -18.49 -0.89 4.02
N PRO A 96 -19.47 -1.77 4.32
CA PRO A 96 -20.83 -1.32 4.66
C PRO A 96 -20.86 -0.44 5.93
N TYR A 97 -20.05 -0.79 6.93
CA TYR A 97 -19.94 0.01 8.15
C TYR A 97 -19.35 1.39 7.86
N ILE A 98 -18.25 1.45 7.10
CA ILE A 98 -17.57 2.68 6.75
C ILE A 98 -18.48 3.58 5.91
N GLN A 99 -19.17 3.04 4.91
CA GLN A 99 -20.11 3.78 4.06
C GLN A 99 -21.26 4.38 4.89
N GLY A 100 -21.74 3.68 5.91
CA GLY A 100 -22.75 4.17 6.84
C GLY A 100 -22.30 5.40 7.66
N GLN A 101 -20.99 5.66 7.77
CA GLN A 101 -20.41 6.85 8.43
C GLN A 101 -20.22 8.04 7.49
N ASN A 102 -20.61 7.92 6.21
CA ASN A 102 -20.44 8.94 5.18
C ASN A 102 -18.97 9.48 5.10
N PRO A 103 -17.98 8.62 4.87
CA PRO A 103 -16.56 8.99 4.90
C PRO A 103 -16.20 9.94 3.75
N ASP A 104 -15.21 10.80 3.97
CA ASP A 104 -14.57 11.54 2.88
C ASP A 104 -13.55 10.62 2.17
N TRP A 105 -13.90 10.16 0.97
CA TRP A 105 -13.05 9.30 0.14
C TRP A 105 -12.06 10.08 -0.75
N LYS A 106 -11.81 11.35 -0.44
CA LYS A 106 -10.89 12.18 -1.22
C LYS A 106 -9.43 11.87 -0.90
N PHE A 107 -8.64 11.72 -1.92
CA PHE A 107 -7.20 11.55 -1.88
C PHE A 107 -6.57 11.98 -3.19
N GLU A 108 -5.25 12.15 -3.20
CA GLU A 108 -4.47 12.40 -4.39
C GLU A 108 -3.50 11.25 -4.66
N VAL A 109 -3.18 11.03 -5.94
CA VAL A 109 -2.14 10.11 -6.36
C VAL A 109 -0.92 10.90 -6.78
N SER A 110 0.26 10.44 -6.38
CA SER A 110 1.53 11.02 -6.74
C SER A 110 2.45 9.98 -7.36
N VAL A 111 3.00 10.30 -8.52
CA VAL A 111 3.89 9.46 -9.29
C VAL A 111 5.01 10.28 -9.89
N THR A 112 6.16 9.68 -10.10
CA THR A 112 7.27 10.26 -10.88
C THR A 112 7.75 9.29 -11.93
N SER A 113 8.44 9.82 -12.93
CA SER A 113 9.08 9.02 -13.97
C SER A 113 10.35 9.72 -14.50
N HIS A 114 11.00 9.08 -15.48
CA HIS A 114 12.15 9.58 -16.20
C HIS A 114 12.11 9.10 -17.67
N PRO A 115 12.89 9.69 -18.59
CA PRO A 115 12.74 9.45 -20.03
C PRO A 115 12.73 7.97 -20.45
N ALA A 116 13.57 7.12 -19.83
CA ALA A 116 13.64 5.69 -20.17
C ALA A 116 12.37 4.90 -19.79
N ARG A 117 11.43 5.49 -19.01
CA ARG A 117 10.19 4.85 -18.51
C ARG A 117 8.92 5.57 -18.95
N PHE A 118 9.00 6.60 -19.76
CA PHE A 118 7.82 7.38 -20.13
C PHE A 118 6.74 6.57 -20.87
N ASP A 119 7.13 5.56 -21.64
CA ASP A 119 6.16 4.67 -22.31
C ASP A 119 5.41 3.81 -21.27
N ALA A 120 6.12 3.28 -20.28
CA ALA A 120 5.52 2.54 -19.18
C ALA A 120 4.62 3.44 -18.32
N LEU A 121 5.05 4.68 -18.04
CA LEU A 121 4.23 5.68 -17.35
C LEU A 121 2.87 5.87 -18.03
N ALA A 122 2.84 6.01 -19.36
CA ALA A 122 1.58 6.18 -20.11
C ALA A 122 0.64 4.98 -19.91
N ILE A 123 1.19 3.76 -19.92
CA ILE A 123 0.44 2.52 -19.69
C ILE A 123 -0.07 2.46 -18.25
N ALA A 124 0.81 2.67 -17.26
CA ALA A 124 0.45 2.65 -15.84
C ALA A 124 -0.68 3.64 -15.53
N LEU A 125 -0.53 4.90 -15.96
CA LEU A 125 -1.53 5.94 -15.76
C LEU A 125 -2.87 5.60 -16.43
N THR A 126 -2.85 5.03 -17.64
CA THR A 126 -4.06 4.61 -18.34
C THR A 126 -4.77 3.48 -17.59
N ALA A 127 -4.02 2.52 -17.03
CA ALA A 127 -4.55 1.41 -16.25
C ALA A 127 -5.25 1.89 -14.96
N LEU A 128 -4.84 3.01 -14.36
CA LEU A 128 -5.50 3.56 -13.17
C LEU A 128 -6.96 3.95 -13.40
N ARG A 129 -7.41 4.13 -14.65
CA ARG A 129 -8.82 4.37 -14.97
C ARG A 129 -9.73 3.22 -14.56
N THR A 130 -9.20 2.03 -14.38
CA THR A 130 -9.95 0.85 -13.93
C THR A 130 -10.10 0.75 -12.41
N GLN A 131 -9.49 1.65 -11.65
CA GLN A 131 -9.63 1.64 -10.19
C GLN A 131 -11.08 1.85 -9.76
N THR A 132 -11.54 1.06 -8.81
CA THR A 132 -12.92 1.13 -8.26
C THR A 132 -13.18 2.41 -7.49
N LEU A 133 -12.14 3.02 -6.94
CA LEU A 133 -12.17 4.32 -6.30
C LEU A 133 -11.20 5.25 -7.03
N GLN A 134 -11.71 6.38 -7.55
CA GLN A 134 -10.91 7.33 -8.31
C GLN A 134 -10.34 8.44 -7.43
N PRO A 135 -9.09 8.88 -7.64
CA PRO A 135 -8.49 9.99 -6.93
C PRO A 135 -9.12 11.33 -7.34
N GLN A 136 -8.98 12.34 -6.48
CA GLN A 136 -9.34 13.72 -6.82
C GLN A 136 -8.37 14.31 -7.84
N ALA A 137 -7.10 13.93 -7.80
CA ALA A 137 -6.07 14.31 -8.75
C ALA A 137 -4.99 13.23 -8.86
N ILE A 138 -4.36 13.13 -10.03
CA ILE A 138 -3.13 12.36 -10.26
C ILE A 138 -2.04 13.37 -10.63
N ASN A 139 -1.09 13.59 -9.74
CA ASN A 139 0.03 14.51 -9.92
C ASN A 139 1.25 13.71 -10.41
N VAL A 140 1.76 14.08 -11.58
CA VAL A 140 2.92 13.46 -12.24
C VAL A 140 4.10 14.40 -12.15
N PHE A 141 5.05 14.13 -11.26
CA PHE A 141 6.22 14.98 -11.04
C PHE A 141 7.36 14.58 -11.97
N ILE A 142 7.76 15.47 -12.85
CA ILE A 142 8.81 15.28 -13.85
C ILE A 142 9.92 16.31 -13.65
N ALA A 143 11.16 15.87 -13.74
CA ALA A 143 12.30 16.79 -13.69
C ALA A 143 12.19 17.85 -14.82
N GLN A 144 12.52 19.10 -14.50
CA GLN A 144 12.43 20.21 -15.46
C GLN A 144 13.13 19.90 -16.79
N ALA A 145 14.30 19.25 -16.72
CA ALA A 145 15.09 18.90 -17.90
C ALA A 145 14.40 17.84 -18.79
N ASP A 146 13.51 17.02 -18.24
CA ASP A 146 12.91 15.86 -18.90
C ASP A 146 11.55 16.19 -19.54
N LEU A 147 10.95 17.35 -19.24
CA LEU A 147 9.61 17.71 -19.72
C LEU A 147 9.49 17.69 -21.25
N ALA A 148 10.54 18.14 -21.96
CA ALA A 148 10.55 18.16 -23.41
C ALA A 148 10.49 16.76 -24.04
N ALA A 149 10.98 15.74 -23.33
CA ALA A 149 11.03 14.35 -23.78
C ALA A 149 9.71 13.58 -23.55
N LEU A 150 8.72 14.19 -22.90
CA LEU A 150 7.43 13.52 -22.63
C LEU A 150 6.75 13.11 -23.94
N PRO A 151 6.30 11.85 -24.06
CA PRO A 151 5.60 11.36 -25.25
C PRO A 151 4.18 11.95 -25.35
N ASP A 152 3.64 11.95 -26.57
CA ASP A 152 2.29 12.46 -26.81
C ASP A 152 1.21 11.69 -26.05
N SER A 153 1.41 10.41 -25.78
CA SER A 153 0.51 9.59 -24.96
C SER A 153 0.31 10.18 -23.56
N VAL A 154 1.38 10.61 -22.90
CA VAL A 154 1.30 11.25 -21.56
C VAL A 154 0.71 12.66 -21.68
N LYS A 155 1.12 13.45 -22.68
CA LYS A 155 0.58 14.80 -22.93
C LYS A 155 -0.94 14.79 -23.21
N GLN A 156 -1.44 13.74 -23.88
CA GLN A 156 -2.89 13.58 -24.13
C GLN A 156 -3.65 13.28 -22.83
N LEU A 157 -3.09 12.51 -21.90
CA LEU A 157 -3.71 12.31 -20.59
C LEU A 157 -3.85 13.62 -19.82
N GLU A 158 -2.83 14.48 -19.85
CA GLU A 158 -2.91 15.82 -19.25
C GLU A 158 -3.94 16.70 -19.95
N LYS A 159 -3.91 16.76 -21.28
CA LYS A 159 -4.87 17.55 -22.07
C LYS A 159 -6.32 17.12 -21.83
N SER A 160 -6.55 15.85 -21.52
CA SER A 160 -7.89 15.35 -21.15
C SER A 160 -8.32 15.73 -19.73
N GLY A 161 -7.46 16.35 -18.94
CA GLY A 161 -7.69 16.67 -17.53
C GLY A 161 -7.58 15.48 -16.58
N TYR A 162 -7.10 14.32 -17.07
CA TYR A 162 -7.01 13.11 -16.25
C TYR A 162 -5.82 13.13 -15.28
N ILE A 163 -4.71 13.74 -15.67
CA ILE A 163 -3.51 13.94 -14.86
C ILE A 163 -3.10 15.39 -14.83
N LYS A 164 -2.23 15.75 -13.90
CA LYS A 164 -1.50 17.04 -13.87
C LYS A 164 0.00 16.76 -13.94
N ILE A 165 0.67 17.30 -14.93
CA ILE A 165 2.12 17.26 -15.05
C ILE A 165 2.70 18.44 -14.28
N GLU A 166 3.60 18.14 -13.35
CA GLU A 166 4.23 19.11 -12.46
C GLU A 166 5.75 19.09 -12.67
N SER A 167 6.31 20.24 -12.95
CA SER A 167 7.77 20.40 -13.03
C SER A 167 8.39 20.44 -11.65
N CYS A 168 9.51 19.75 -11.46
CA CYS A 168 10.27 19.77 -10.20
C CYS A 168 11.78 19.66 -10.44
N GLU A 169 12.54 19.82 -9.36
CA GLU A 169 13.98 19.49 -9.32
C GLU A 169 14.16 17.97 -9.50
N ASP A 170 15.27 17.55 -10.13
CA ASP A 170 15.57 16.12 -10.24
C ASP A 170 16.12 15.56 -8.92
N LEU A 171 15.26 14.93 -8.18
CA LEU A 171 15.55 14.25 -6.91
C LEU A 171 15.47 12.72 -7.04
N GLY A 172 15.65 12.17 -8.25
CA GLY A 172 15.49 10.76 -8.50
C GLY A 172 14.10 10.25 -8.07
N SER A 173 14.04 9.16 -7.31
CA SER A 173 12.79 8.61 -6.78
C SER A 173 12.09 9.51 -5.76
N GLY A 174 12.80 10.43 -5.11
CA GLY A 174 12.25 11.41 -4.16
C GLY A 174 11.25 12.38 -4.80
N LYS A 175 11.31 12.59 -6.12
CA LYS A 175 10.31 13.39 -6.86
C LYS A 175 8.88 12.90 -6.64
N LYS A 176 8.71 11.63 -6.30
CA LYS A 176 7.39 11.03 -6.08
C LYS A 176 6.62 11.71 -4.94
N LEU A 177 7.28 12.17 -3.89
CA LEU A 177 6.58 12.70 -2.72
C LEU A 177 7.09 14.07 -2.25
N ILE A 178 8.38 14.40 -2.36
CA ILE A 178 8.92 15.68 -1.87
C ILE A 178 8.15 16.90 -2.39
N PRO A 179 7.90 17.04 -3.71
CA PRO A 179 7.15 18.17 -4.23
C PRO A 179 5.69 18.18 -3.79
N ALA A 180 5.08 17.00 -3.65
CA ALA A 180 3.69 16.88 -3.20
C ALA A 180 3.52 17.36 -1.75
N LEU A 181 4.44 16.99 -0.85
CA LEU A 181 4.44 17.44 0.54
C LEU A 181 4.57 18.96 0.70
N SER A 182 5.27 19.61 -0.23
CA SER A 182 5.49 21.06 -0.21
C SER A 182 4.22 21.86 -0.54
N LYS A 183 3.19 21.24 -1.10
CA LYS A 183 1.91 21.91 -1.45
C LYS A 183 0.96 22.10 -0.27
N GLN A 184 1.31 21.65 0.93
CA GLN A 184 0.50 21.75 2.16
C GLN A 184 -0.92 21.16 2.03
N ASP A 185 -1.06 20.10 1.25
CA ASP A 185 -2.36 19.48 1.04
C ASP A 185 -2.91 18.84 2.30
N LYS A 186 -4.23 18.97 2.44
CA LYS A 186 -4.98 18.39 3.57
C LYS A 186 -5.47 16.97 3.27
N LEU A 187 -5.23 16.47 2.06
CA LEU A 187 -5.68 15.17 1.63
C LEU A 187 -4.60 14.11 1.82
N PRO A 188 -4.99 12.84 2.02
CA PRO A 188 -4.05 11.74 1.92
C PRO A 188 -3.42 11.68 0.53
N ILE A 189 -2.13 11.37 0.47
CA ILE A 189 -1.38 11.17 -0.78
C ILE A 189 -1.08 9.68 -0.93
N ILE A 190 -1.46 9.10 -2.05
CA ILE A 190 -1.08 7.75 -2.42
C ILE A 190 0.07 7.82 -3.43
N THR A 191 1.21 7.23 -3.08
CA THR A 191 2.34 7.11 -4.00
C THR A 191 2.32 5.78 -4.73
N ILE A 192 2.69 5.80 -6.01
CA ILE A 192 2.81 4.64 -6.89
C ILE A 192 4.05 4.75 -7.77
N ASP A 193 4.52 3.63 -8.33
CA ASP A 193 5.56 3.62 -9.36
C ASP A 193 4.95 3.68 -10.77
N ASP A 194 5.78 4.09 -11.73
CA ASP A 194 5.43 4.33 -13.13
C ASP A 194 5.50 3.06 -14.00
N ASP A 195 5.85 1.92 -13.43
CA ASP A 195 6.13 0.67 -14.16
C ASP A 195 5.33 -0.54 -13.67
N LEU A 196 4.23 -0.30 -12.96
CA LEU A 196 3.39 -1.34 -12.38
C LEU A 196 1.95 -1.29 -12.89
N TYR A 197 1.35 -2.47 -13.06
CA TYR A 197 -0.09 -2.65 -13.08
C TYR A 197 -0.58 -2.88 -11.65
N PHE A 198 -1.52 -2.07 -11.22
CA PHE A 198 -2.13 -2.17 -9.89
C PHE A 198 -3.47 -2.90 -9.96
N GLU A 199 -3.77 -3.67 -8.92
CA GLU A 199 -5.09 -4.27 -8.75
C GLU A 199 -6.18 -3.19 -8.73
N ASN A 200 -7.32 -3.45 -9.37
CA ASN A 200 -8.37 -2.46 -9.60
C ASN A 200 -9.02 -1.90 -8.32
N ASP A 201 -8.81 -2.56 -7.19
CA ASP A 201 -9.34 -2.17 -5.89
C ASP A 201 -8.26 -1.66 -4.90
N LEU A 202 -7.03 -1.44 -5.37
CA LEU A 202 -5.92 -0.98 -4.52
C LEU A 202 -6.29 0.29 -3.74
N PHE A 203 -6.77 1.32 -4.42
CA PHE A 203 -7.10 2.59 -3.78
C PHE A 203 -8.25 2.47 -2.78
N LEU A 204 -9.23 1.63 -3.08
CA LEU A 204 -10.33 1.34 -2.16
C LEU A 204 -9.81 0.70 -0.88
N HIS A 205 -8.93 -0.30 -0.96
CA HIS A 205 -8.34 -0.96 0.20
C HIS A 205 -7.43 -0.04 1.02
N LEU A 206 -6.65 0.83 0.37
CA LEU A 206 -5.85 1.84 1.04
C LEU A 206 -6.75 2.79 1.86
N MET A 207 -7.83 3.27 1.27
CA MET A 207 -8.76 4.20 1.92
C MET A 207 -9.59 3.53 3.03
N ILE A 208 -10.02 2.27 2.87
CA ILE A 208 -10.65 1.50 3.94
C ILE A 208 -9.71 1.42 5.16
N ASN A 209 -8.45 1.05 4.93
CA ASN A 209 -7.48 0.94 6.01
C ASN A 209 -7.11 2.30 6.60
N HIS A 210 -7.04 3.36 5.80
CA HIS A 210 -6.86 4.71 6.29
C HIS A 210 -8.03 5.15 7.21
N TYR A 211 -9.26 4.82 6.85
CA TYR A 211 -10.40 5.10 7.72
C TYR A 211 -10.31 4.37 9.06
N LEU A 212 -9.89 3.10 9.06
CA LEU A 212 -9.74 2.30 10.26
C LEU A 212 -8.51 2.69 11.10
N TYR A 213 -7.47 3.21 10.47
CA TYR A 213 -6.19 3.59 11.08
C TYR A 213 -5.72 4.97 10.58
N PRO A 214 -6.46 6.05 10.91
CA PRO A 214 -6.29 7.37 10.27
C PRO A 214 -4.92 8.01 10.48
N ASN A 215 -4.21 7.61 11.53
CA ASN A 215 -2.89 8.16 11.86
C ASN A 215 -1.72 7.25 11.39
N ALA A 216 -2.00 6.13 10.71
CA ALA A 216 -0.96 5.25 10.21
C ALA A 216 -0.73 5.46 8.71
N ILE A 217 0.51 5.31 8.27
CA ILE A 217 0.82 5.12 6.85
C ILE A 217 0.35 3.72 6.46
N ILE A 218 -0.39 3.62 5.35
CA ILE A 218 -0.92 2.35 4.85
C ILE A 218 -0.15 1.97 3.60
N ALA A 219 0.49 0.81 3.59
CA ALA A 219 1.31 0.35 2.47
C ALA A 219 0.88 -1.01 1.96
N ALA A 220 0.75 -1.16 0.64
CA ALA A 220 0.46 -2.45 0.03
C ALA A 220 1.59 -3.45 0.27
N ARG A 221 2.84 -2.98 0.30
CA ARG A 221 4.02 -3.81 0.47
C ARG A 221 4.99 -3.16 1.46
N VAL A 222 5.58 -3.98 2.31
CA VAL A 222 6.55 -3.51 3.33
C VAL A 222 7.76 -4.45 3.42
N HIS A 223 8.85 -3.90 3.94
CA HIS A 223 9.93 -4.67 4.54
C HIS A 223 9.81 -4.54 6.06
N ARG A 224 10.37 -5.50 6.80
CA ARG A 224 10.45 -5.39 8.25
C ARG A 224 11.89 -5.22 8.69
N LEU A 225 12.14 -4.14 9.39
CA LEU A 225 13.42 -3.87 10.04
C LEU A 225 13.75 -4.99 11.03
N SER A 226 15.00 -5.43 11.04
CA SER A 226 15.53 -6.40 11.99
C SER A 226 16.49 -5.73 12.96
N VAL A 227 16.43 -6.14 14.21
CA VAL A 227 17.35 -5.67 15.26
C VAL A 227 18.13 -6.85 15.84
N SER A 228 19.32 -6.58 16.39
CA SER A 228 20.11 -7.53 17.15
C SER A 228 19.50 -7.78 18.54
N GLU A 229 20.05 -8.71 19.30
CA GLU A 229 19.67 -8.94 20.70
C GLU A 229 19.91 -7.70 21.59
N SER A 230 20.90 -6.85 21.24
CA SER A 230 21.15 -5.57 21.90
C SER A 230 20.19 -4.46 21.49
N GLY A 231 19.32 -4.69 20.51
CA GLY A 231 18.38 -3.69 20.00
C GLY A 231 18.93 -2.81 18.88
N ASP A 232 20.16 -3.06 18.42
CA ASP A 232 20.78 -2.31 17.30
C ASP A 232 20.16 -2.72 15.96
N VAL A 233 19.97 -1.75 15.06
CA VAL A 233 19.46 -2.01 13.71
C VAL A 233 20.48 -2.83 12.92
N LEU A 234 20.05 -3.97 12.40
CA LEU A 234 20.88 -4.82 11.55
C LEU A 234 21.03 -4.21 10.15
N PRO A 235 22.09 -4.61 9.39
CA PRO A 235 22.25 -4.23 8.00
C PRO A 235 20.99 -4.44 7.17
N PHE A 236 20.75 -3.56 6.19
CA PHE A 236 19.54 -3.62 5.36
C PHE A 236 19.37 -4.97 4.64
N SER A 237 20.48 -5.63 4.29
CA SER A 237 20.49 -6.98 3.71
C SER A 237 19.90 -8.05 4.62
N GLN A 238 19.89 -7.83 5.92
CA GLN A 238 19.35 -8.75 6.94
C GLN A 238 17.92 -8.43 7.36
N TRP A 239 17.30 -7.40 6.76
CA TRP A 239 15.89 -7.12 6.99
C TRP A 239 14.99 -8.15 6.33
N HIS A 240 13.83 -8.42 6.92
CA HIS A 240 12.84 -9.31 6.32
C HIS A 240 12.18 -8.60 5.12
N LYS A 241 12.67 -8.93 3.93
CA LYS A 241 12.13 -8.36 2.67
C LYS A 241 10.75 -8.98 2.37
N HIS A 242 9.86 -8.16 1.77
CA HIS A 242 8.51 -8.61 1.41
C HIS A 242 7.76 -9.24 2.60
N TYR A 243 7.81 -8.56 3.76
CA TYR A 243 7.21 -9.07 4.98
C TYR A 243 5.69 -9.19 4.87
N ASP A 244 5.15 -10.40 5.15
CA ASP A 244 3.73 -10.77 4.96
C ASP A 244 3.08 -11.42 6.20
N LEU A 245 3.83 -11.59 7.29
CA LEU A 245 3.37 -12.31 8.47
C LEU A 245 2.51 -11.47 9.42
N GLY A 246 2.54 -10.15 9.30
CA GLY A 246 1.75 -9.25 10.16
C GLY A 246 1.36 -7.96 9.45
N GLU A 247 0.26 -7.37 9.89
CA GLU A 247 -0.28 -6.14 9.29
C GLU A 247 0.10 -4.86 10.05
N GLY A 248 0.35 -4.96 11.34
CA GLY A 248 0.59 -3.79 12.19
C GLY A 248 -0.72 -3.08 12.61
N PRO A 249 -0.72 -1.77 12.90
CA PRO A 249 0.39 -0.81 12.73
C PRO A 249 1.62 -1.12 13.59
N SER A 250 2.81 -0.98 13.03
CA SER A 250 4.06 -1.26 13.75
C SER A 250 5.16 -0.24 13.39
N LYS A 251 6.10 -0.09 14.31
CA LYS A 251 7.25 0.81 14.17
C LYS A 251 8.40 0.20 13.36
N ASP A 252 8.43 -1.10 13.20
CA ASP A 252 9.47 -1.85 12.49
C ASP A 252 9.10 -2.19 11.03
N LEU A 253 7.92 -1.78 10.56
CA LEU A 253 7.52 -1.91 9.16
C LEU A 253 8.01 -0.70 8.36
N MET A 254 8.71 -0.95 7.26
CA MET A 254 9.13 0.05 6.29
C MET A 254 8.29 -0.07 5.02
N PRO A 255 7.56 0.98 4.60
CA PRO A 255 6.76 0.94 3.39
C PRO A 255 7.65 0.93 2.14
N THR A 256 7.23 0.23 1.08
CA THR A 256 7.80 0.41 -0.25
C THR A 256 6.86 1.32 -1.05
N SER A 257 7.26 2.57 -1.22
CA SER A 257 6.39 3.67 -1.66
C SER A 257 5.81 3.49 -3.05
N GLY A 258 6.48 2.71 -3.92
CA GLY A 258 6.07 2.47 -5.30
C GLY A 258 4.94 1.45 -5.46
N ALA A 259 4.77 0.55 -4.51
CA ALA A 259 3.77 -0.52 -4.57
C ALA A 259 2.33 -0.06 -4.23
N GLY A 260 2.13 1.20 -3.95
CA GLY A 260 0.89 1.78 -3.41
C GLY A 260 1.02 2.01 -1.91
N THR A 261 1.35 3.25 -1.54
CA THR A 261 1.47 3.66 -0.14
C THR A 261 0.70 4.96 0.08
N LEU A 262 -0.21 4.94 1.06
CA LEU A 262 -0.99 6.08 1.48
C LEU A 262 -0.32 6.76 2.66
N PHE A 263 -0.02 8.04 2.50
CA PHE A 263 0.49 8.94 3.53
C PHE A 263 -0.63 9.86 4.00
N PRO A 264 -1.12 9.72 5.24
CA PRO A 264 -2.06 10.68 5.81
C PRO A 264 -1.44 12.08 5.93
N PRO A 265 -2.23 13.13 5.96
CA PRO A 265 -1.74 14.47 6.28
C PRO A 265 -0.94 14.47 7.59
N LYS A 266 0.22 15.12 7.58
CA LYS A 266 1.13 15.23 8.75
C LYS A 266 1.73 13.89 9.24
N ALA A 267 1.70 12.84 8.43
CA ALA A 267 2.28 11.54 8.80
C ALA A 267 3.82 11.55 8.80
N LEU A 268 4.44 12.53 8.21
CA LEU A 268 5.90 12.65 8.10
C LEU A 268 6.41 13.88 8.84
N HIS A 269 7.61 13.79 9.39
CA HIS A 269 8.32 14.92 10.00
C HIS A 269 8.51 16.05 8.97
N GLU A 270 8.60 17.29 9.40
CA GLU A 270 8.74 18.48 8.52
C GLU A 270 9.94 18.39 7.56
N ASP A 271 11.04 17.76 7.97
CA ASP A 271 12.20 17.50 7.12
C ASP A 271 11.90 16.60 5.91
N ALA A 272 10.77 15.90 5.88
CA ALA A 272 10.41 15.00 4.79
C ALA A 272 10.41 15.67 3.42
N SER A 273 10.01 16.95 3.36
CA SER A 273 9.99 17.76 2.14
C SER A 273 11.31 18.49 1.85
N ASN A 274 12.34 18.32 2.70
CA ASN A 274 13.64 18.98 2.52
C ASN A 274 14.50 18.23 1.50
N ALA A 275 14.54 18.73 0.27
CA ALA A 275 15.30 18.14 -0.84
C ALA A 275 16.81 18.02 -0.54
N ALA A 276 17.40 19.00 0.14
CA ALA A 276 18.84 18.98 0.47
C ALA A 276 19.18 17.88 1.48
N LEU A 277 18.35 17.67 2.51
CA LEU A 277 18.54 16.59 3.47
C LEU A 277 18.29 15.22 2.81
N TYR A 278 17.25 15.09 1.98
CA TYR A 278 17.00 13.87 1.21
C TYR A 278 18.20 13.51 0.32
N THR A 279 18.68 14.45 -0.48
CA THR A 279 19.83 14.25 -1.37
C THR A 279 21.09 13.86 -0.58
N LYS A 280 21.30 14.46 0.58
CA LYS A 280 22.47 14.19 1.43
C LYS A 280 22.44 12.79 2.05
N PHE A 281 21.27 12.31 2.52
CA PHE A 281 21.20 11.13 3.37
C PHE A 281 20.51 9.92 2.73
N SER A 282 19.70 10.11 1.68
CA SER A 282 18.85 9.03 1.15
C SER A 282 18.59 9.11 -0.35
N HIS A 283 19.46 9.77 -1.11
CA HIS A 283 19.29 9.88 -2.57
C HIS A 283 19.09 8.50 -3.20
N ASN A 284 18.04 8.35 -4.03
CA ASN A 284 17.61 7.10 -4.68
C ASN A 284 17.19 5.95 -3.73
N THR A 285 17.01 6.21 -2.44
CA THR A 285 16.49 5.25 -1.46
C THR A 285 15.32 5.88 -0.70
N ASP A 286 14.35 6.39 -1.43
CA ASP A 286 13.23 7.15 -0.92
C ASP A 286 12.40 6.37 0.12
N ASP A 287 12.28 5.04 0.01
CA ASP A 287 11.59 4.20 1.01
C ASP A 287 12.23 4.32 2.41
N LEU A 288 13.57 4.33 2.49
CA LEU A 288 14.27 4.56 3.76
C LEU A 288 14.00 5.96 4.30
N TRP A 289 14.00 6.98 3.42
CA TRP A 289 13.71 8.36 3.81
C TRP A 289 12.33 8.49 4.42
N TRP A 290 11.30 7.98 3.73
CA TRP A 290 9.92 8.03 4.23
C TRP A 290 9.76 7.29 5.54
N TYR A 291 10.41 6.14 5.68
CA TYR A 291 10.40 5.37 6.91
C TYR A 291 10.98 6.17 8.09
N PHE A 292 12.18 6.73 7.94
CA PHE A 292 12.79 7.54 9.00
C PHE A 292 11.95 8.77 9.34
N GLN A 293 11.44 9.50 8.35
CA GLN A 293 10.63 10.68 8.60
C GLN A 293 9.28 10.32 9.25
N ALA A 294 8.67 9.20 8.90
CA ALA A 294 7.48 8.69 9.56
C ALA A 294 7.77 8.36 11.03
N ARG A 295 8.87 7.69 11.31
CA ARG A 295 9.22 7.32 12.69
C ARG A 295 9.56 8.55 13.53
N ARG A 296 10.28 9.51 13.00
CA ARG A 296 10.55 10.80 13.67
C ARG A 296 9.26 11.56 14.00
N GLN A 297 8.22 11.41 13.19
CA GLN A 297 6.89 11.96 13.47
C GLN A 297 6.09 11.12 14.48
N GLY A 298 6.58 9.95 14.88
CA GLY A 298 5.84 8.99 15.72
C GLY A 298 4.81 8.16 14.94
N THR A 299 4.75 8.28 13.61
CA THR A 299 3.78 7.58 12.76
C THR A 299 4.15 6.11 12.62
N LEU A 300 3.18 5.24 12.84
CA LEU A 300 3.31 3.80 12.60
C LEU A 300 2.94 3.46 11.16
N ILE A 301 3.42 2.31 10.69
CA ILE A 301 3.14 1.80 9.36
C ILE A 301 2.27 0.55 9.46
N ARG A 302 1.23 0.48 8.65
CA ARG A 302 0.36 -0.67 8.49
C ARG A 302 0.48 -1.24 7.08
N ARG A 303 0.64 -2.55 6.99
CA ARG A 303 0.64 -3.29 5.73
C ARG A 303 -0.79 -3.69 5.34
N LEU A 304 -1.11 -3.58 4.06
CA LEU A 304 -2.27 -4.26 3.47
C LEU A 304 -1.96 -5.74 3.26
N SER A 305 -2.95 -6.60 3.49
CA SER A 305 -2.85 -8.01 3.12
C SER A 305 -3.43 -8.25 1.73
N GLY A 306 -2.74 -9.08 0.95
CA GLY A 306 -3.23 -9.55 -0.34
C GLY A 306 -3.04 -8.60 -1.53
N LEU A 307 -2.31 -7.49 -1.36
CA LEU A 307 -2.02 -6.49 -2.40
C LEU A 307 -0.50 -6.22 -2.57
N ASP A 308 0.34 -7.10 -2.06
CA ASP A 308 1.80 -6.99 -2.05
C ASP A 308 2.48 -7.50 -3.32
N HIS A 309 1.71 -8.03 -4.29
CA HIS A 309 2.24 -8.52 -5.55
C HIS A 309 2.54 -7.38 -6.52
N LEU A 310 3.73 -7.43 -7.15
CA LEU A 310 4.14 -6.44 -8.13
C LEU A 310 3.96 -7.03 -9.54
N ASN A 311 3.03 -6.47 -10.31
CA ASN A 311 2.82 -6.79 -11.71
C ASN A 311 3.54 -5.75 -12.57
N PHE A 312 4.78 -6.04 -12.97
CA PHE A 312 5.56 -5.11 -13.77
C PHE A 312 5.05 -5.01 -15.21
N ILE A 313 5.11 -3.79 -15.76
CA ILE A 313 4.94 -3.56 -17.18
C ILE A 313 6.17 -4.13 -17.89
N ASP A 314 5.96 -4.86 -18.98
CA ASP A 314 7.02 -5.54 -19.74
C ASP A 314 8.17 -4.59 -20.09
N SER A 315 9.40 -5.12 -20.13
CA SER A 315 10.65 -4.41 -20.44
C SER A 315 11.17 -3.38 -19.42
N THR A 316 10.38 -2.96 -18.43
CA THR A 316 10.81 -1.92 -17.47
C THR A 316 11.88 -2.38 -16.47
N GLN A 317 11.97 -3.68 -16.23
CA GLN A 317 12.89 -4.25 -15.25
C GLN A 317 14.37 -4.22 -15.67
N GLU A 318 14.67 -3.94 -16.94
CA GLU A 318 16.04 -3.78 -17.44
C GLU A 318 16.68 -2.45 -16.98
N VAL A 319 15.85 -1.41 -16.79
CA VAL A 319 16.26 -0.06 -16.36
C VAL A 319 15.93 0.22 -14.88
N GLY A 320 15.52 -0.80 -14.12
CA GLY A 320 15.12 -0.66 -12.72
C GLY A 320 16.30 -0.32 -11.78
N LEU A 321 16.09 0.60 -10.86
CA LEU A 321 17.07 1.01 -9.83
C LEU A 321 17.59 -0.20 -9.01
N TRP A 322 16.72 -1.17 -8.73
CA TRP A 322 17.07 -2.35 -7.94
C TRP A 322 18.18 -3.20 -8.55
N LYS A 323 18.21 -3.38 -9.87
CA LYS A 323 19.25 -4.12 -10.57
C LYS A 323 20.54 -3.31 -10.75
N ASN A 324 20.45 -1.99 -10.66
CA ASN A 324 21.54 -1.07 -10.95
C ASN A 324 22.28 -0.56 -9.70
N GLY A 325 22.38 -1.38 -8.63
CA GLY A 325 23.22 -1.09 -7.45
C GLY A 325 22.48 -0.48 -6.26
N ASN A 326 21.15 -0.42 -6.27
CA ASN A 326 20.38 0.17 -5.16
C ASN A 326 20.52 -0.62 -3.83
N GLN A 327 20.93 -1.89 -3.88
CA GLN A 327 21.17 -2.67 -2.65
C GLN A 327 22.33 -2.11 -1.83
N ASP A 328 23.44 -1.81 -2.48
CA ASP A 328 24.62 -1.22 -1.81
C ASP A 328 24.32 0.19 -1.33
N GLN A 329 23.54 0.96 -2.11
CA GLN A 329 23.12 2.31 -1.74
C GLN A 329 22.21 2.32 -0.52
N ASN A 330 21.30 1.33 -0.38
CA ASN A 330 20.47 1.19 0.83
C ASN A 330 21.33 0.97 2.09
N GLU A 331 22.41 0.18 2.03
CA GLU A 331 23.31 0.00 3.19
C GLU A 331 24.03 1.29 3.56
N VAL A 332 24.54 2.04 2.56
CA VAL A 332 25.22 3.32 2.78
C VAL A 332 24.28 4.34 3.40
N ASN A 333 23.09 4.49 2.81
CA ASN A 333 22.11 5.48 3.26
C ASN A 333 21.50 5.11 4.60
N LEU A 334 21.26 3.82 4.88
CA LEU A 334 20.82 3.37 6.21
C LEU A 334 21.83 3.77 7.30
N LYS A 335 23.11 3.55 7.07
CA LYS A 335 24.16 3.97 8.02
C LYS A 335 24.16 5.49 8.23
N ALA A 336 24.04 6.26 7.16
CA ALA A 336 23.98 7.72 7.24
C ALA A 336 22.73 8.22 8.01
N LEU A 337 21.57 7.62 7.77
CA LEU A 337 20.32 7.94 8.46
C LEU A 337 20.38 7.56 9.95
N LEU A 338 20.95 6.39 10.28
CA LEU A 338 21.15 5.97 11.68
C LEU A 338 22.12 6.90 12.41
N ALA A 339 23.21 7.31 11.75
CA ALA A 339 24.17 8.25 12.35
C ALA A 339 23.54 9.64 12.57
N GLN A 340 22.65 10.09 11.67
CA GLN A 340 22.01 11.41 11.75
C GLN A 340 20.86 11.44 12.74
N TYR A 341 19.99 10.41 12.72
CA TYR A 341 18.70 10.45 13.41
C TYR A 341 18.58 9.39 14.51
N GLY A 342 19.49 8.41 14.58
CA GLY A 342 19.38 7.31 15.54
C GLY A 342 18.49 6.16 15.09
N ASN A 343 18.18 5.26 16.02
CA ASN A 343 17.41 4.05 15.73
C ASN A 343 15.90 4.38 15.58
N PRO A 344 15.30 4.13 14.39
CA PRO A 344 13.91 4.53 14.12
C PRO A 344 12.86 3.76 14.95
N VAL A 345 13.22 2.62 15.56
CA VAL A 345 12.29 1.91 16.43
C VAL A 345 12.20 2.50 17.85
N ASN A 346 13.05 3.47 18.16
CA ASN A 346 13.07 4.13 19.47
C ASN A 346 12.32 5.48 19.48
N PHE A 347 11.84 5.94 18.33
CA PHE A 347 11.04 7.18 18.20
C PHE A 347 9.58 6.92 18.53
#